data_e61e57d2f17dfbc23d2474096c329c25
#
_entry.id   e61e57d2f17dfbc23d2474096c329c25
#
_cell.length_a   1.000
_cell.length_b   1.000
_cell.length_c   1.000
_cell.angle_alpha   90.00
_cell.angle_beta   90.00
_cell.angle_gamma   90.00
#
_symmetry.space_group_name_H-M   'P 1'
#
loop_
_entity.id
_entity.type
_entity.pdbx_description
1 polymer ?
#
loop_
_entity_poly.entity_id
_entity_poly.type
_entity_poly.pdbx_seq_one_letter_code
_entity_poly.pdbx_strand_id
1 'polypeptide(L)' 'MNGIILYGSRYGAARQYAQALEERTGLPAVSYAEVRDFGPFDTIVYVG' A
#
# COMPACT_ATOMS: atom_id res chain seq x y z
N MET A 1 4.95 8.72 12.50
CA MET A 1 3.86 7.85 12.05
C MET A 1 4.34 7.00 10.88
N ASN A 2 4.25 5.70 11.04
CA ASN A 2 4.69 4.76 10.01
C ASN A 2 3.47 4.14 9.36
N GLY A 3 3.17 4.54 8.13
CA GLY A 3 2.05 4.00 7.39
C GLY A 3 2.50 3.35 6.12
N ILE A 4 1.70 2.44 5.60
CA ILE A 4 1.98 1.75 4.35
C ILE A 4 0.66 1.52 3.60
N ILE A 5 0.74 1.60 2.27
CA ILE A 5 -0.38 1.29 1.40
C ILE A 5 -0.10 -0.04 0.73
N LEU A 6 -0.99 -1.01 0.93
CA LEU A 6 -0.87 -2.31 0.31
C LEU A 6 -1.89 -2.44 -0.80
N TYR A 7 -1.49 -3.02 -1.91
CA TYR A 7 -2.40 -3.26 -3.02
C TYR A 7 -2.26 -4.69 -3.53
N GLY A 8 -3.39 -5.24 -3.99
CA GLY A 8 -3.37 -6.54 -4.64
C GLY A 8 -2.80 -6.41 -6.06
N SER A 9 -1.86 -7.28 -6.41
CA SER A 9 -1.19 -7.23 -7.71
C SER A 9 -1.98 -7.93 -8.81
N ARG A 10 -3.17 -8.43 -8.48
CA ARG A 10 -3.97 -9.20 -9.41
C ARG A 10 -4.52 -8.36 -10.58
N TYR A 11 -4.84 -7.11 -10.30
CA TYR A 11 -5.39 -6.20 -11.31
C TYR A 11 -4.61 -4.89 -11.30
N GLY A 12 -4.35 -4.34 -12.50
CA GLY A 12 -3.59 -3.11 -12.60
C GLY A 12 -4.28 -1.89 -12.01
N ALA A 13 -5.62 -1.93 -11.88
CA ALA A 13 -6.37 -0.81 -11.32
C ALA A 13 -6.01 -0.54 -9.86
N ALA A 14 -5.81 -1.59 -9.06
CA ALA A 14 -5.45 -1.42 -7.67
C ALA A 14 -4.08 -0.75 -7.52
N ARG A 15 -3.15 -1.11 -8.39
CA ARG A 15 -1.82 -0.51 -8.39
C ARG A 15 -1.88 0.98 -8.70
N GLN A 16 -2.67 1.35 -9.70
CA GLN A 16 -2.81 2.77 -10.07
C GLN A 16 -3.44 3.57 -8.94
N TYR A 17 -4.44 3.02 -8.30
CA TYR A 17 -5.09 3.68 -7.18
C TYR A 17 -4.12 3.85 -6.01
N ALA A 18 -3.35 2.81 -5.71
CA ALA A 18 -2.38 2.88 -4.62
C ALA A 18 -1.30 3.93 -4.90
N GLN A 19 -0.87 4.06 -6.15
CA GLN A 19 0.10 5.09 -6.51
C GLN A 19 -0.46 6.50 -6.31
N ALA A 20 -1.72 6.71 -6.63
CA ALA A 20 -2.38 7.98 -6.39
C ALA A 20 -2.46 8.30 -4.90
N LEU A 21 -2.76 7.31 -4.08
CA LEU A 21 -2.77 7.46 -2.63
C LEU A 21 -1.38 7.77 -2.09
N GLU A 22 -0.36 7.14 -2.64
CA GLU A 22 1.02 7.39 -2.24
C GLU A 22 1.38 8.87 -2.44
N GLU A 23 1.00 9.44 -3.56
CA GLU A 23 1.27 10.84 -3.84
C GLU A 23 0.51 11.77 -2.89
N ARG A 24 -0.70 11.39 -2.51
CA ARG A 24 -1.54 12.22 -1.64
C ARG A 24 -1.17 12.14 -0.18
N THR A 25 -0.77 10.96 0.27
CA THR A 25 -0.53 10.72 1.69
C THR A 25 0.94 10.75 2.05
N GLY A 26 1.83 10.57 1.07
CA GLY A 26 3.25 10.44 1.32
C GLY A 26 3.64 9.07 1.87
N LEU A 27 2.71 8.14 1.93
CA LEU A 27 2.99 6.78 2.41
C LEU A 27 3.43 5.90 1.26
N PRO A 28 4.36 4.96 1.50
CA PRO A 28 4.81 4.06 0.44
C PRO A 28 3.72 3.09 0.03
N ALA A 29 3.60 2.83 -1.26
CA ALA A 29 2.68 1.86 -1.82
C ALA A 29 3.47 0.63 -2.24
N VAL A 30 3.08 -0.54 -1.70
CA VAL A 30 3.80 -1.79 -1.92
C VAL A 30 2.79 -2.89 -2.24
N SER A 31 3.20 -3.83 -3.09
CA SER A 31 2.37 -4.98 -3.39
C SER A 31 2.19 -5.85 -2.15
N TYR A 32 0.97 -6.28 -1.91
CA TYR A 32 0.65 -7.15 -0.78
C TYR A 32 1.53 -8.40 -0.75
N ALA A 33 1.85 -8.94 -1.92
CA ALA A 33 2.65 -10.15 -2.01
C ALA A 33 4.10 -9.96 -1.54
N GLU A 34 4.58 -8.73 -1.52
CA GLU A 34 5.96 -8.44 -1.14
C GLU A 34 6.13 -8.17 0.35
N VAL A 35 5.05 -7.84 1.05
CA VAL A 35 5.11 -7.48 2.46
C VAL A 35 4.72 -8.68 3.31
N ARG A 36 5.60 -9.07 4.21
CA ARG A 36 5.36 -10.21 5.10
C ARG A 36 5.31 -9.82 6.56
N ASP A 37 5.81 -8.66 6.91
CA ASP A 37 5.85 -8.19 8.29
C ASP A 37 5.22 -6.80 8.37
N PHE A 38 4.13 -6.70 9.12
CA PHE A 38 3.40 -5.46 9.30
C PHE A 38 3.67 -4.80 10.65
N GLY A 39 4.52 -5.40 11.48
CA GLY A 39 4.80 -4.89 12.81
C GLY A 39 5.34 -3.48 12.87
N PRO A 40 6.24 -3.05 11.95
CA PRO A 40 6.77 -1.70 11.99
C PRO A 40 5.77 -0.59 11.62
N PHE A 41 4.59 -0.95 11.11
CA PHE A 41 3.64 0.03 10.60
C PHE A 41 2.48 0.25 11.56
N ASP A 42 2.19 1.52 11.83
CA ASP A 42 1.08 1.92 12.68
C ASP A 42 -0.25 1.96 11.91
N THR A 43 -0.17 2.26 10.62
CA THR A 43 -1.33 2.41 9.77
C THR A 43 -1.14 1.59 8.52
N ILE A 44 -2.13 0.78 8.18
CA ILE A 44 -2.10 -0.04 6.97
C ILE A 44 -3.35 0.26 6.17
N VAL A 45 -3.17 0.70 4.92
CA VAL A 45 -4.26 0.95 3.97
C VAL A 45 -4.23 -0.16 2.93
N TYR A 46 -5.31 -0.90 2.81
CA TYR A 46 -5.40 -1.98 1.84
C TYR A 46 -6.31 -1.58 0.69
N VAL A 47 -5.80 -1.73 -0.52
CA VAL A 47 -6.55 -1.48 -1.75
C VAL A 47 -6.69 -2.81 -2.51
N GLY A 48 -7.90 -3.30 -2.57
CA GLY A 48 -8.17 -4.61 -3.16
C GLY A 48 -8.79 -4.59 -4.53
#